data_4ffece8f7641d6e9cff536ae53789d0a
#
_entry.id   4ffece8f7641d6e9cff536ae53789d0a
#
_cell.length_a   1.000
_cell.length_b   1.000
_cell.length_c   1.000
_cell.angle_alpha   90.00
_cell.angle_beta   90.00
_cell.angle_gamma   90.00
#
_symmetry.space_group_name_H-M   'P 1'
#
loop_
_entity.id
_entity.type
_entity.pdbx_description
1 polymer ?
#
loop_
_entity_poly.entity_id
_entity_poly.type
_entity_poly.pdbx_seq_one_letter_code
_entity_poly.pdbx_strand_id
1 'polypeptide(L)'
;LSGNVLGKDIQHLTLAYAYGDGREVSCQYMSEAVSTFLGGLPIDSYMAVSLGALPILNEGVGGVTVTIGPEGLEEADPSFTPGAQVTLKGGLAERFVRYRDVDEQDSALDRMERQKTYIQGFAQAAKAQAAREEGFAGRMLDEIEPYMVTNLSKGEYMDLALTFLESSQTFSQEDIITLPGYSEHADLYDLYFPDLYEIPPIVLDLFYRAEEPIDTD
;
A
#
# COMPACT_ATOMS: atom_id res chain seq x y z
N LEU A 1 -4.92 -3.54 10.63
CA LEU A 1 -4.46 -4.56 11.58
C LEU A 1 -4.44 -3.99 12.98
N SER A 2 -4.83 -4.83 13.96
CA SER A 2 -4.86 -4.50 15.39
C SER A 2 -4.21 -5.61 16.19
N GLY A 3 -3.53 -5.24 17.27
CA GLY A 3 -2.83 -6.18 18.12
C GLY A 3 -1.89 -5.47 19.09
N ASN A 4 -0.97 -6.20 19.68
CA ASN A 4 0.08 -5.61 20.50
C ASN A 4 1.08 -4.88 19.59
N VAL A 5 1.14 -3.55 19.70
CA VAL A 5 2.02 -2.70 18.91
C VAL A 5 3.12 -2.14 19.80
N LEU A 6 4.37 -2.50 19.51
CA LEU A 6 5.54 -2.06 20.27
C LEU A 6 5.44 -2.31 21.78
N GLY A 7 4.93 -3.48 22.19
CA GLY A 7 4.75 -3.84 23.59
C GLY A 7 3.60 -3.14 24.32
N LYS A 8 2.76 -2.38 23.60
CA LYS A 8 1.57 -1.73 24.14
C LYS A 8 0.34 -2.62 23.95
N ASP A 9 -0.71 -2.32 24.72
CA ASP A 9 -2.01 -3.01 24.60
C ASP A 9 -2.56 -2.95 23.16
N ILE A 10 -3.65 -3.68 22.90
CA ILE A 10 -4.30 -3.77 21.60
C ILE A 10 -4.55 -2.39 20.98
N GLN A 11 -3.93 -2.15 19.86
CA GLN A 11 -3.97 -0.89 19.13
C GLN A 11 -3.92 -1.14 17.62
N HIS A 12 -4.29 -0.13 16.82
CA HIS A 12 -4.07 -0.17 15.38
C HIS A 12 -2.56 -0.14 15.05
N LEU A 13 -2.14 -0.97 14.10
CA LEU A 13 -0.75 -1.02 13.63
C LEU A 13 -0.22 0.36 13.19
N THR A 14 -1.08 1.18 12.58
CA THR A 14 -0.73 2.53 12.12
C THR A 14 -0.25 3.47 13.24
N LEU A 15 -0.59 3.20 14.49
CA LEU A 15 -0.11 3.98 15.63
C LEU A 15 1.39 3.81 15.88
N ALA A 16 2.01 2.72 15.42
CA ALA A 16 3.46 2.55 15.49
C ALA A 16 4.19 3.75 14.88
N TYR A 17 3.75 4.21 13.70
CA TYR A 17 4.31 5.39 13.05
C TYR A 17 4.11 6.67 13.87
N ALA A 18 2.94 6.83 14.48
CA ALA A 18 2.59 8.02 15.26
C ALA A 18 3.38 8.16 16.57
N TYR A 19 3.98 7.07 17.08
CA TYR A 19 4.82 7.10 18.28
C TYR A 19 6.23 7.63 18.03
N GLY A 20 6.65 7.76 16.79
CA GLY A 20 7.95 8.28 16.42
C GLY A 20 7.97 9.79 16.19
N ASP A 21 8.89 10.23 15.35
CA ASP A 21 9.17 11.65 15.05
C ASP A 21 8.49 12.14 13.74
N GLY A 22 7.68 11.30 13.12
CA GLY A 22 7.11 11.54 11.78
C GLY A 22 8.12 11.32 10.64
N ARG A 23 9.30 10.80 10.92
CA ARG A 23 10.39 10.55 9.98
C ARG A 23 11.01 9.17 10.22
N GLU A 24 12.33 9.12 10.35
CA GLU A 24 13.12 7.88 10.44
C GLU A 24 12.72 7.01 11.64
N VAL A 25 12.57 7.60 12.83
CA VAL A 25 12.15 6.86 14.03
C VAL A 25 10.75 6.27 13.86
N SER A 26 9.84 7.02 13.23
CA SER A 26 8.49 6.51 12.90
C SER A 26 8.54 5.33 11.94
N CYS A 27 9.41 5.40 10.92
CA CYS A 27 9.60 4.29 9.97
C CYS A 27 10.19 3.06 10.66
N GLN A 28 11.17 3.23 11.55
CA GLN A 28 11.76 2.14 12.33
C GLN A 28 10.72 1.46 13.24
N TYR A 29 9.90 2.24 13.95
CA TYR A 29 8.82 1.69 14.77
C TYR A 29 7.77 0.95 13.93
N MET A 30 7.44 1.46 12.75
CA MET A 30 6.53 0.76 11.84
C MET A 30 7.16 -0.54 11.34
N SER A 31 8.43 -0.56 10.95
CA SER A 31 9.15 -1.77 10.53
C SER A 31 9.18 -2.82 11.63
N GLU A 32 9.47 -2.44 12.87
CA GLU A 32 9.44 -3.33 14.05
C GLU A 32 8.04 -3.92 14.27
N ALA A 33 7.02 -3.09 14.22
CA ALA A 33 5.64 -3.53 14.41
C ALA A 33 5.19 -4.47 13.27
N VAL A 34 5.50 -4.16 12.02
CA VAL A 34 5.23 -5.04 10.86
C VAL A 34 5.97 -6.35 10.98
N SER A 35 7.26 -6.33 11.32
CA SER A 35 8.05 -7.54 11.58
C SER A 35 7.37 -8.45 12.60
N THR A 36 6.91 -7.88 13.71
CA THR A 36 6.20 -8.62 14.76
C THR A 36 4.92 -9.28 14.24
N PHE A 37 4.10 -8.55 13.46
CA PHE A 37 2.87 -9.09 12.85
C PHE A 37 3.15 -10.19 11.81
N LEU A 38 4.31 -10.15 11.17
CA LEU A 38 4.74 -11.16 10.18
C LEU A 38 5.59 -12.29 10.80
N GLY A 39 5.49 -12.49 12.12
CA GLY A 39 6.14 -13.61 12.81
C GLY A 39 7.67 -13.45 12.96
N GLY A 40 8.17 -12.22 12.97
CA GLY A 40 9.58 -11.88 13.11
C GLY A 40 10.34 -11.79 11.78
N LEU A 41 9.63 -11.70 10.64
CA LEU A 41 10.26 -11.43 9.33
C LEU A 41 11.10 -10.15 9.42
N PRO A 42 12.40 -10.17 9.12
CA PRO A 42 13.23 -8.97 9.10
C PRO A 42 12.72 -7.96 8.07
N ILE A 43 12.60 -6.70 8.47
CA ILE A 43 12.26 -5.58 7.58
C ILE A 43 13.46 -4.65 7.50
N ASP A 44 14.29 -4.86 6.49
CA ASP A 44 15.57 -4.16 6.35
C ASP A 44 15.43 -2.78 5.72
N SER A 45 14.39 -2.58 4.93
CA SER A 45 14.19 -1.35 4.17
C SER A 45 12.78 -0.80 4.34
N TYR A 46 12.69 0.53 4.32
CA TYR A 46 11.42 1.23 4.37
C TYR A 46 11.40 2.41 3.41
N MET A 47 10.20 2.75 2.96
CA MET A 47 9.89 3.97 2.24
C MET A 47 8.54 4.49 2.69
N ALA A 48 8.53 5.63 3.37
CA ALA A 48 7.31 6.34 3.75
C ALA A 48 7.12 7.53 2.82
N VAL A 49 5.94 7.64 2.23
CA VAL A 49 5.61 8.73 1.30
C VAL A 49 4.41 9.50 1.86
N SER A 50 4.55 10.81 1.99
CA SER A 50 3.46 11.65 2.48
C SER A 50 2.36 11.78 1.42
N LEU A 51 1.13 12.04 1.86
CA LEU A 51 -0.01 12.25 0.95
C LEU A 51 0.20 13.41 -0.03
N GLY A 52 1.09 14.35 0.28
CA GLY A 52 1.45 15.42 -0.65
C GLY A 52 2.08 14.93 -1.96
N ALA A 53 2.65 13.72 -1.99
CA ALA A 53 3.16 13.11 -3.21
C ALA A 53 2.06 12.53 -4.10
N LEU A 54 0.88 12.22 -3.55
CA LEU A 54 -0.18 11.55 -4.31
C LEU A 54 -0.63 12.32 -5.56
N PRO A 55 -0.89 13.64 -5.51
CA PRO A 55 -1.19 14.41 -6.72
C PRO A 55 -0.05 14.39 -7.74
N ILE A 56 1.20 14.48 -7.28
CA ILE A 56 2.39 14.47 -8.14
C ILE A 56 2.48 13.13 -8.88
N LEU A 57 2.41 12.02 -8.14
CA LEU A 57 2.43 10.67 -8.69
C LEU A 57 1.27 10.46 -9.68
N ASN A 58 0.06 10.83 -9.29
CA ASN A 58 -1.13 10.64 -10.11
C ASN A 58 -1.08 11.46 -11.41
N GLU A 59 -0.70 12.72 -11.35
CA GLU A 59 -0.56 13.58 -12.53
C GLU A 59 0.61 13.13 -13.41
N GLY A 60 1.71 12.68 -12.80
CA GLY A 60 2.89 12.19 -13.51
C GLY A 60 2.62 11.00 -14.43
N VAL A 61 1.63 10.17 -14.09
CA VAL A 61 1.16 9.06 -14.95
C VAL A 61 -0.01 9.46 -15.86
N GLY A 62 -0.41 10.74 -15.87
CA GLY A 62 -1.53 11.25 -16.66
C GLY A 62 -2.91 11.03 -16.06
N GLY A 63 -2.98 10.68 -14.80
CA GLY A 63 -4.19 10.31 -14.06
C GLY A 63 -4.48 8.81 -14.12
N VAL A 64 -4.94 8.27 -13.02
CA VAL A 64 -5.31 6.85 -12.89
C VAL A 64 -6.79 6.68 -13.23
N THR A 65 -7.11 5.77 -14.14
CA THR A 65 -8.49 5.42 -14.46
C THR A 65 -8.95 4.24 -13.62
N VAL A 66 -10.06 4.42 -12.92
CA VAL A 66 -10.68 3.41 -12.07
C VAL A 66 -12.12 3.16 -12.47
N THR A 67 -12.64 1.97 -12.17
CA THR A 67 -14.08 1.70 -12.24
C THR A 67 -14.64 1.82 -10.81
N ILE A 68 -15.68 2.64 -10.65
CA ILE A 68 -16.36 2.82 -9.36
C ILE A 68 -17.12 1.55 -9.02
N GLY A 69 -17.05 1.13 -7.76
CA GLY A 69 -17.76 -0.04 -7.27
C GLY A 69 -19.29 0.09 -7.35
N PRO A 70 -20.03 -1.01 -7.15
CA PRO A 70 -21.49 -1.05 -7.30
C PRO A 70 -22.23 -0.16 -6.29
N GLU A 71 -21.64 0.09 -5.13
CA GLU A 71 -22.26 0.93 -4.07
C GLU A 71 -22.17 2.43 -4.38
N GLY A 72 -21.33 2.81 -5.38
CA GLY A 72 -21.06 4.22 -5.65
C GLY A 72 -20.14 4.83 -4.61
N LEU A 73 -19.91 6.12 -4.76
CA LEU A 73 -19.11 6.93 -3.83
C LEU A 73 -19.42 8.42 -4.00
N GLU A 74 -20.67 8.73 -4.35
CA GLU A 74 -21.14 10.08 -4.71
C GLU A 74 -20.96 11.09 -3.57
N GLU A 75 -20.93 10.65 -2.33
CA GLU A 75 -20.66 11.50 -1.17
C GLU A 75 -19.21 12.03 -1.16
N ALA A 76 -18.26 11.24 -1.68
CA ALA A 76 -16.89 11.71 -1.86
C ALA A 76 -16.76 12.66 -3.04
N ASP A 77 -17.43 12.34 -4.16
CA ASP A 77 -17.49 13.18 -5.35
C ASP A 77 -18.67 12.78 -6.26
N PRO A 78 -19.48 13.73 -6.77
CA PRO A 78 -20.63 13.43 -7.63
C PRO A 78 -20.32 12.63 -8.91
N SER A 79 -19.06 12.60 -9.34
CA SER A 79 -18.64 11.80 -10.50
C SER A 79 -18.43 10.32 -10.20
N PHE A 80 -18.43 9.93 -8.92
CA PHE A 80 -18.18 8.56 -8.47
C PHE A 80 -19.46 7.73 -8.41
N THR A 81 -20.24 7.74 -9.51
CA THR A 81 -21.46 6.94 -9.62
C THR A 81 -21.15 5.45 -9.85
N PRO A 82 -22.03 4.53 -9.42
CA PRO A 82 -21.83 3.09 -9.56
C PRO A 82 -21.49 2.67 -10.99
N GLY A 83 -20.43 1.91 -11.16
CA GLY A 83 -19.98 1.40 -12.46
C GLY A 83 -19.35 2.41 -13.39
N ALA A 84 -19.26 3.69 -13.02
CA ALA A 84 -18.60 4.71 -13.84
C ALA A 84 -17.10 4.45 -13.99
N GLN A 85 -16.56 4.68 -15.18
CA GLN A 85 -15.11 4.78 -15.38
C GLN A 85 -14.69 6.24 -15.21
N VAL A 86 -13.83 6.50 -14.23
CA VAL A 86 -13.37 7.85 -13.90
C VAL A 86 -11.84 7.91 -13.96
N THR A 87 -11.31 8.85 -14.73
CA THR A 87 -9.89 9.18 -14.67
C THR A 87 -9.68 10.19 -13.53
N LEU A 88 -9.01 9.72 -12.48
CA LEU A 88 -8.74 10.51 -11.30
C LEU A 88 -7.70 11.58 -11.62
N LYS A 89 -8.10 12.84 -11.55
CA LYS A 89 -7.25 14.02 -11.75
C LYS A 89 -7.40 14.99 -10.59
N GLY A 90 -6.37 15.78 -10.35
CA GLY A 90 -6.35 16.74 -9.25
C GLY A 90 -6.70 16.07 -7.90
N GLY A 91 -7.63 16.65 -7.17
CA GLY A 91 -8.05 16.13 -5.85
C GLY A 91 -8.87 14.83 -5.88
N LEU A 92 -9.27 14.32 -7.07
CA LEU A 92 -10.10 13.11 -7.16
C LEU A 92 -9.36 11.85 -6.66
N ALA A 93 -8.04 11.75 -6.92
CA ALA A 93 -7.25 10.62 -6.45
C ALA A 93 -7.27 10.53 -4.91
N GLU A 94 -7.07 11.66 -4.24
CA GLU A 94 -7.10 11.70 -2.78
C GLU A 94 -8.49 11.36 -2.23
N ARG A 95 -9.55 11.92 -2.81
CA ARG A 95 -10.93 11.59 -2.40
C ARG A 95 -11.20 10.11 -2.57
N PHE A 96 -10.85 9.51 -3.70
CA PHE A 96 -11.07 8.10 -3.98
C PHE A 96 -10.38 7.17 -2.99
N VAL A 97 -9.09 7.42 -2.67
CA VAL A 97 -8.31 6.52 -1.80
C VAL A 97 -8.53 6.76 -0.30
N ARG A 98 -9.06 7.94 0.09
CA ARG A 98 -9.20 8.31 1.51
C ARG A 98 -10.62 8.27 2.04
N TYR A 99 -11.62 8.47 1.20
CA TYR A 99 -13.00 8.53 1.66
C TYR A 99 -13.35 7.29 2.50
N ARG A 100 -14.05 7.53 3.58
CA ARG A 100 -14.60 6.51 4.46
C ARG A 100 -15.88 7.06 5.06
N ASP A 101 -16.98 6.34 4.91
CA ASP A 101 -18.16 6.54 5.74
C ASP A 101 -17.88 5.92 7.10
N VAL A 102 -17.76 6.75 8.12
CA VAL A 102 -17.43 6.28 9.48
C VAL A 102 -18.65 5.69 10.19
N ASP A 103 -19.86 5.92 9.67
CA ASP A 103 -21.10 5.39 10.20
C ASP A 103 -21.46 4.01 9.61
N GLU A 104 -20.75 3.60 8.53
CA GLU A 104 -20.90 2.28 7.92
C GLU A 104 -19.90 1.26 8.50
N GLN A 105 -20.45 0.10 8.84
CA GLN A 105 -19.66 -1.07 9.24
C GLN A 105 -18.79 -1.53 8.05
N ASP A 106 -17.58 -2.01 8.35
CA ASP A 106 -16.59 -2.51 7.37
C ASP A 106 -16.10 -1.48 6.34
N SER A 107 -16.47 -0.20 6.46
CA SER A 107 -16.01 0.88 5.55
C SER A 107 -14.48 1.00 5.45
N ALA A 108 -13.73 0.45 6.41
CA ALA A 108 -12.27 0.34 6.34
C ALA A 108 -11.81 -0.70 5.31
N LEU A 109 -12.56 -1.79 5.14
CA LEU A 109 -12.31 -2.82 4.13
C LEU A 109 -12.64 -2.28 2.73
N ASP A 110 -13.75 -1.57 2.58
CA ASP A 110 -14.12 -0.92 1.32
C ASP A 110 -13.04 0.08 0.86
N ARG A 111 -12.54 0.87 1.79
CA ARG A 111 -11.41 1.77 1.50
C ARG A 111 -10.17 0.99 1.07
N MET A 112 -9.86 -0.14 1.70
CA MET A 112 -8.74 -0.99 1.32
C MET A 112 -8.89 -1.53 -0.11
N GLU A 113 -10.08 -1.99 -0.49
CA GLU A 113 -10.36 -2.46 -1.86
C GLU A 113 -10.23 -1.33 -2.90
N ARG A 114 -10.68 -0.12 -2.58
CA ARG A 114 -10.43 1.05 -3.43
C ARG A 114 -8.94 1.38 -3.57
N GLN A 115 -8.18 1.27 -2.48
CA GLN A 115 -6.74 1.47 -2.53
C GLN A 115 -6.04 0.42 -3.42
N LYS A 116 -6.45 -0.85 -3.35
CA LYS A 116 -5.95 -1.90 -4.28
C LYS A 116 -6.27 -1.55 -5.73
N THR A 117 -7.51 -1.14 -6.01
CA THR A 117 -7.94 -0.70 -7.35
C THR A 117 -7.08 0.46 -7.86
N TYR A 118 -6.81 1.45 -6.99
CA TYR A 118 -5.95 2.58 -7.34
C TYR A 118 -4.51 2.14 -7.62
N ILE A 119 -3.91 1.31 -6.76
CA ILE A 119 -2.54 0.82 -6.92
C ILE A 119 -2.39 0.05 -8.23
N GLN A 120 -3.34 -0.82 -8.56
CA GLN A 120 -3.35 -1.55 -9.84
C GLN A 120 -3.41 -0.60 -11.03
N GLY A 121 -4.34 0.36 -11.02
CA GLY A 121 -4.47 1.35 -12.08
C GLY A 121 -3.23 2.23 -12.23
N PHE A 122 -2.64 2.64 -11.10
CA PHE A 122 -1.38 3.40 -11.07
C PHE A 122 -0.23 2.60 -11.68
N ALA A 123 -0.07 1.33 -11.30
CA ALA A 123 0.97 0.46 -11.84
C ALA A 123 0.89 0.32 -13.36
N GLN A 124 -0.32 0.14 -13.89
CA GLN A 124 -0.55 0.06 -15.34
C GLN A 124 -0.23 1.39 -16.04
N ALA A 125 -0.69 2.51 -15.48
CA ALA A 125 -0.44 3.84 -16.04
C ALA A 125 1.06 4.20 -15.99
N ALA A 126 1.76 3.86 -14.90
CA ALA A 126 3.20 4.09 -14.75
C ALA A 126 4.02 3.30 -15.78
N LYS A 127 3.72 2.01 -15.99
CA LYS A 127 4.36 1.21 -17.04
C LYS A 127 4.10 1.77 -18.43
N ALA A 128 2.85 2.19 -18.72
CA ALA A 128 2.50 2.78 -19.99
C ALA A 128 3.22 4.12 -20.23
N GLN A 129 3.41 4.92 -19.20
CA GLN A 129 4.15 6.19 -19.30
C GLN A 129 5.65 5.96 -19.44
N ALA A 130 6.24 5.03 -18.68
CA ALA A 130 7.65 4.66 -18.80
C ALA A 130 8.01 4.16 -20.23
N ALA A 131 7.11 3.43 -20.86
CA ALA A 131 7.29 2.98 -22.25
C ALA A 131 7.28 4.12 -23.29
N ARG A 132 6.80 5.31 -22.93
CA ARG A 132 6.68 6.48 -23.82
C ARG A 132 7.70 7.56 -23.53
N GLU A 133 8.20 7.62 -22.32
CA GLU A 133 9.07 8.68 -21.82
C GLU A 133 10.34 8.11 -21.23
N GLU A 134 11.45 8.29 -21.92
CA GLU A 134 12.77 7.96 -21.40
C GLU A 134 13.08 8.81 -20.15
N GLY A 135 13.59 8.18 -19.09
CA GLY A 135 13.87 8.87 -17.84
C GLY A 135 12.66 9.15 -16.94
N PHE A 136 11.47 8.64 -17.30
CA PHE A 136 10.23 8.80 -16.50
C PHE A 136 10.44 8.45 -15.01
N ALA A 137 11.05 7.30 -14.71
CA ALA A 137 11.29 6.87 -13.32
C ALA A 137 12.12 7.89 -12.54
N GLY A 138 13.23 8.36 -13.15
CA GLY A 138 14.11 9.35 -12.53
C GLY A 138 13.40 10.65 -12.21
N ARG A 139 12.67 11.18 -13.19
CA ARG A 139 11.89 12.41 -13.01
C ARG A 139 10.85 12.26 -11.89
N MET A 140 10.07 11.17 -11.90
CA MET A 140 9.04 10.94 -10.89
C MET A 140 9.62 10.82 -9.48
N LEU A 141 10.74 10.09 -9.34
CA LEU A 141 11.41 9.93 -8.05
C LEU A 141 12.00 11.24 -7.55
N ASP A 142 12.59 12.07 -8.42
CA ASP A 142 13.10 13.39 -8.05
C ASP A 142 11.98 14.34 -7.60
N GLU A 143 10.82 14.29 -8.24
CA GLU A 143 9.66 15.12 -7.86
C GLU A 143 9.06 14.74 -6.51
N ILE A 144 9.09 13.45 -6.12
CA ILE A 144 8.53 13.00 -4.83
C ILE A 144 9.57 12.94 -3.70
N GLU A 145 10.86 13.06 -3.98
CA GLU A 145 11.91 13.01 -2.96
C GLU A 145 11.65 13.91 -1.74
N PRO A 146 11.15 15.16 -1.88
CA PRO A 146 10.81 16.01 -0.73
C PRO A 146 9.68 15.48 0.16
N TYR A 147 8.90 14.54 -0.34
CA TYR A 147 7.75 13.94 0.34
C TYR A 147 8.05 12.53 0.88
N MET A 148 9.30 12.08 0.75
CA MET A 148 9.71 10.72 1.06
C MET A 148 10.67 10.65 2.23
N VAL A 149 10.54 9.61 3.05
CA VAL A 149 11.49 9.20 4.07
C VAL A 149 11.85 7.75 3.81
N THR A 150 13.11 7.45 3.58
CA THR A 150 13.58 6.10 3.28
C THR A 150 15.00 5.89 3.80
N ASN A 151 15.38 4.65 4.10
CA ASN A 151 16.74 4.25 4.38
C ASN A 151 17.46 3.69 3.14
N LEU A 152 16.77 3.60 2.00
CA LEU A 152 17.37 3.21 0.73
C LEU A 152 18.15 4.39 0.13
N SER A 153 19.28 4.09 -0.46
CA SER A 153 20.00 5.05 -1.31
C SER A 153 19.23 5.33 -2.60
N LYS A 154 19.53 6.46 -3.25
CA LYS A 154 18.92 6.82 -4.54
C LYS A 154 19.08 5.73 -5.60
N GLY A 155 20.23 5.06 -5.64
CA GLY A 155 20.47 3.93 -6.56
C GLY A 155 19.51 2.78 -6.29
N GLU A 156 19.40 2.36 -5.03
CA GLU A 156 18.56 1.22 -4.65
C GLU A 156 17.08 1.45 -4.98
N TYR A 157 16.49 2.60 -4.61
CA TYR A 157 15.08 2.82 -4.93
C TYR A 157 14.85 3.08 -6.42
N MET A 158 15.85 3.59 -7.15
CA MET A 158 15.79 3.69 -8.61
C MET A 158 15.79 2.29 -9.26
N ASP A 159 16.67 1.41 -8.82
CA ASP A 159 16.76 0.03 -9.34
C ASP A 159 15.45 -0.74 -9.10
N LEU A 160 14.83 -0.56 -7.92
CA LEU A 160 13.51 -1.14 -7.63
C LEU A 160 12.44 -0.60 -8.57
N ALA A 161 12.40 0.72 -8.80
CA ALA A 161 11.43 1.33 -9.70
C ALA A 161 11.60 0.85 -11.14
N LEU A 162 12.84 0.80 -11.65
CA LEU A 162 13.13 0.32 -13.00
C LEU A 162 12.78 -1.16 -13.14
N THR A 163 13.17 -2.00 -12.18
CA THR A 163 12.82 -3.42 -12.16
C THR A 163 11.30 -3.63 -12.27
N PHE A 164 10.52 -2.85 -11.52
CA PHE A 164 9.06 -2.90 -11.59
C PHE A 164 8.53 -2.45 -12.95
N LEU A 165 9.01 -1.32 -13.47
CA LEU A 165 8.52 -0.73 -14.71
C LEU A 165 8.88 -1.58 -15.95
N GLU A 166 10.05 -2.21 -15.95
CA GLU A 166 10.54 -3.07 -17.04
C GLU A 166 9.99 -4.50 -16.97
N SER A 167 9.44 -4.90 -15.83
CA SER A 167 8.82 -6.22 -15.67
C SER A 167 7.71 -6.43 -16.67
N SER A 168 7.74 -7.55 -17.38
CA SER A 168 6.67 -7.99 -18.29
C SER A 168 5.43 -8.50 -17.55
N GLN A 169 5.52 -8.70 -16.24
CA GLN A 169 4.39 -9.16 -15.43
C GLN A 169 3.31 -8.08 -15.32
N THR A 170 2.06 -8.49 -15.48
CA THR A 170 0.91 -7.62 -15.24
C THR A 170 0.63 -7.64 -13.74
N PHE A 171 0.70 -6.48 -13.11
CA PHE A 171 0.31 -6.33 -11.72
C PHE A 171 -1.22 -6.33 -11.63
N SER A 172 -1.76 -7.24 -10.81
CA SER A 172 -3.19 -7.42 -10.58
C SER A 172 -3.57 -7.24 -9.10
N GLN A 173 -4.86 -7.19 -8.80
CA GLN A 173 -5.31 -7.15 -7.40
C GLN A 173 -4.99 -8.47 -6.65
N GLU A 174 -4.86 -9.58 -7.35
CA GLU A 174 -4.50 -10.88 -6.79
C GLU A 174 -3.07 -10.90 -6.24
N ASP A 175 -2.20 -10.01 -6.74
CA ASP A 175 -0.83 -9.84 -6.23
C ASP A 175 -0.81 -9.07 -4.89
N ILE A 176 -1.95 -8.51 -4.46
CA ILE A 176 -2.08 -7.82 -3.18
C ILE A 176 -2.78 -8.75 -2.19
N ILE A 177 -1.98 -9.43 -1.40
CA ILE A 177 -2.50 -10.39 -0.42
C ILE A 177 -3.07 -9.64 0.78
N THR A 178 -4.34 -9.93 1.11
CA THR A 178 -4.93 -9.51 2.37
C THR A 178 -4.62 -10.56 3.43
N LEU A 179 -3.98 -10.14 4.51
CA LEU A 179 -3.72 -11.07 5.61
C LEU A 179 -5.05 -11.56 6.20
N PRO A 180 -5.21 -12.88 6.41
CA PRO A 180 -6.43 -13.43 7.00
C PRO A 180 -6.61 -12.94 8.43
N GLY A 181 -7.86 -12.83 8.85
CA GLY A 181 -8.22 -12.33 10.17
C GLY A 181 -9.72 -12.09 10.31
N TYR A 182 -10.11 -11.41 11.35
CA TYR A 182 -11.50 -11.08 11.63
C TYR A 182 -11.65 -9.65 12.15
N SER A 183 -12.80 -9.04 11.85
CA SER A 183 -13.18 -7.73 12.39
C SER A 183 -13.89 -7.90 13.73
N GLU A 184 -13.59 -7.00 14.65
CA GLU A 184 -14.31 -6.85 15.92
C GLU A 184 -14.73 -5.39 16.05
N HIS A 185 -16.03 -5.20 16.30
CA HIS A 185 -16.61 -3.88 16.45
C HIS A 185 -16.42 -3.39 17.89
N ALA A 186 -15.72 -2.27 18.05
CA ALA A 186 -15.58 -1.58 19.32
C ALA A 186 -16.36 -0.26 19.29
N ASP A 187 -16.70 0.28 20.46
CA ASP A 187 -17.59 1.46 20.61
C ASP A 187 -17.14 2.70 19.81
N LEU A 188 -15.84 2.82 19.49
CA LEU A 188 -15.28 4.00 18.83
C LEU A 188 -14.67 3.70 17.45
N TYR A 189 -14.31 2.45 17.17
CA TYR A 189 -13.63 2.07 15.93
C TYR A 189 -13.63 0.55 15.73
N ASP A 190 -13.52 0.12 14.49
CA ASP A 190 -13.37 -1.29 14.15
C ASP A 190 -11.92 -1.75 14.34
N LEU A 191 -11.76 -2.91 14.97
CA LEU A 191 -10.48 -3.59 15.11
C LEU A 191 -10.43 -4.74 14.09
N TYR A 192 -9.34 -4.91 13.40
CA TYR A 192 -9.09 -6.07 12.55
C TYR A 192 -7.92 -6.87 13.12
N PHE A 193 -8.23 -8.04 13.67
CA PHE A 193 -7.24 -8.95 14.25
C PHE A 193 -6.76 -9.94 13.19
N PRO A 194 -5.44 -9.97 12.91
CA PRO A 194 -4.87 -10.94 12.00
C PRO A 194 -4.90 -12.35 12.62
N ASP A 195 -5.12 -13.38 11.80
CA ASP A 195 -4.97 -14.76 12.22
C ASP A 195 -3.48 -15.14 12.23
N LEU A 196 -2.91 -15.16 13.43
CA LEU A 196 -1.49 -15.43 13.63
C LEU A 196 -1.08 -16.88 13.27
N TYR A 197 -2.03 -17.79 13.05
CA TYR A 197 -1.75 -19.15 12.59
C TYR A 197 -1.68 -19.24 11.06
N GLU A 198 -2.43 -18.41 10.38
CA GLU A 198 -2.49 -18.39 8.92
C GLU A 198 -1.39 -17.49 8.27
N ILE A 199 -0.81 -16.57 9.03
CA ILE A 199 0.25 -15.67 8.53
C ILE A 199 1.57 -16.40 8.23
N PRO A 200 2.12 -17.28 9.10
CA PRO A 200 3.40 -17.92 8.84
C PRO A 200 3.47 -18.72 7.52
N PRO A 201 2.46 -19.52 7.12
CA PRO A 201 2.45 -20.15 5.81
C PRO A 201 2.56 -19.15 4.66
N ILE A 202 1.85 -18.01 4.73
CA ILE A 202 1.90 -16.96 3.71
C ILE A 202 3.31 -16.34 3.64
N VAL A 203 3.91 -16.04 4.79
CA VAL A 203 5.27 -15.48 4.85
C VAL A 203 6.29 -16.47 4.27
N LEU A 204 6.16 -17.76 4.60
CA LEU A 204 7.06 -18.78 4.07
C LEU A 204 6.94 -18.92 2.56
N ASP A 205 5.73 -18.90 2.02
CA ASP A 205 5.50 -19.02 0.57
C ASP A 205 6.03 -17.81 -0.20
N LEU A 206 5.90 -16.61 0.34
CA LEU A 206 6.29 -15.36 -0.32
C LEU A 206 7.78 -15.04 -0.23
N PHE A 207 8.40 -15.31 0.93
CA PHE A 207 9.74 -14.81 1.23
C PHE A 207 10.80 -15.89 1.37
N TYR A 208 10.42 -17.15 1.52
CA TYR A 208 11.36 -18.25 1.70
C TYR A 208 11.14 -19.32 0.63
N ARG A 209 12.18 -19.63 -0.12
CA ARG A 209 12.17 -20.77 -1.03
C ARG A 209 12.55 -22.03 -0.26
N ALA A 210 11.84 -23.14 -0.48
CA ALA A 210 12.32 -24.44 -0.02
C ALA A 210 13.69 -24.72 -0.68
N GLU A 211 14.70 -25.04 0.11
CA GLU A 211 15.95 -25.58 -0.44
C GLU A 211 15.62 -26.91 -1.12
N GLU A 212 16.01 -27.09 -2.38
CA GLU A 212 15.97 -28.40 -3.01
C GLU A 212 16.87 -29.34 -2.21
N PRO A 213 16.44 -30.60 -1.95
CA PRO A 213 17.30 -31.56 -1.28
C PRO A 213 18.62 -31.66 -2.02
N ILE A 214 19.74 -31.46 -1.31
CA ILE A 214 21.06 -31.69 -1.87
C ILE A 214 21.11 -33.19 -2.21
N ASP A 215 21.13 -33.49 -3.51
CA ASP A 215 21.30 -34.85 -4.00
C ASP A 215 22.71 -35.28 -3.57
N THR A 216 22.81 -36.06 -2.49
CA THR A 216 24.04 -36.67 -2.02
C THR A 216 24.17 -38.02 -2.68
N ASP A 217 24.60 -38.03 -3.95
CA ASP A 217 25.16 -39.24 -4.60
C ASP A 217 26.59 -39.50 -4.12
#